data_21e117876aeaf72314a278946135c9e6
#
_entry.id   21e117876aeaf72314a278946135c9e6
#
_cell.length_a   1.000
_cell.length_b   1.000
_cell.length_c   1.000
_cell.angle_alpha   90.00
_cell.angle_beta   90.00
_cell.angle_gamma   90.00
#
_symmetry.space_group_name_H-M   'P 1'
#
loop_
_entity.id
_entity.type
_entity.pdbx_description
1 polymer ?
#
loop_
_entity_poly.entity_id
_entity_poly.type
_entity_poly.pdbx_seq_one_letter_code
_entity_poly.pdbx_strand_id
1 'polypeptide(L)'
;MVNILIVDDDKNIRKLLQVVLERQGFNVHLASDGLEALRVIDQVKIDLAIVDIMMPNIDGYEFTKTLRDGNADLSVLMISAKDMVEDRKKGFMVGIDDYMTKPIDIEEFLLHVKALLRRAKINDEKKIIIGDVVVDSDSLTVTKNGETQVLPQKEFLLLFKLLSYPDKIFTRIQLMDEIWGMDCDTGWETVTVHIARLRKRFEGWQEFEIQSIRGLGYKVVKSKWN
;
A
#
# COMPACT_ATOMS: atom_id res chain seq x y z
N MET A 1 -10.87 -3.98 -13.80
CA MET A 1 -11.59 -4.71 -12.71
C MET A 1 -10.52 -5.25 -11.79
N VAL A 2 -10.70 -5.17 -10.48
CA VAL A 2 -9.69 -5.63 -9.49
C VAL A 2 -9.74 -7.14 -9.40
N ASN A 3 -8.57 -7.78 -9.54
CA ASN A 3 -8.40 -9.23 -9.44
C ASN A 3 -7.87 -9.61 -8.06
N ILE A 4 -8.59 -10.46 -7.34
CA ILE A 4 -8.19 -10.97 -6.03
C ILE A 4 -7.97 -12.48 -6.13
N LEU A 5 -6.83 -12.94 -5.61
CA LEU A 5 -6.51 -14.36 -5.51
C LEU A 5 -6.78 -14.83 -4.07
N ILE A 6 -7.54 -15.90 -3.91
CA ILE A 6 -7.75 -16.60 -2.63
C ILE A 6 -6.98 -17.91 -2.66
N VAL A 7 -6.11 -18.11 -1.69
CA VAL A 7 -5.27 -19.30 -1.53
C VAL A 7 -5.55 -19.91 -0.16
N ASP A 8 -6.26 -21.01 -0.11
CA ASP A 8 -6.66 -21.72 1.12
C ASP A 8 -6.94 -23.17 0.74
N ASP A 9 -6.56 -24.15 1.53
CA ASP A 9 -6.82 -25.57 1.23
C ASP A 9 -8.29 -25.97 1.51
N ASP A 10 -8.99 -25.24 2.39
CA ASP A 10 -10.42 -25.46 2.65
C ASP A 10 -11.30 -24.89 1.54
N LYS A 11 -11.95 -25.80 0.79
CA LYS A 11 -12.88 -25.46 -0.29
C LYS A 11 -14.06 -24.61 0.18
N ASN A 12 -14.52 -24.77 1.43
CA ASN A 12 -15.68 -24.03 1.94
C ASN A 12 -15.28 -22.58 2.24
N ILE A 13 -14.09 -22.37 2.81
CA ILE A 13 -13.54 -21.02 3.05
C ILE A 13 -13.34 -20.32 1.71
N ARG A 14 -12.68 -20.96 0.74
CA ARG A 14 -12.53 -20.38 -0.61
C ARG A 14 -13.86 -19.97 -1.21
N LYS A 15 -14.89 -20.85 -1.11
CA LYS A 15 -16.22 -20.55 -1.67
C LYS A 15 -16.92 -19.42 -0.94
N LEU A 16 -16.84 -19.38 0.39
CA LEU A 16 -17.39 -18.29 1.21
C LEU A 16 -16.80 -16.95 0.80
N LEU A 17 -15.47 -16.84 0.84
CA LEU A 17 -14.76 -15.61 0.51
C LEU A 17 -14.96 -15.18 -0.94
N GLN A 18 -15.03 -16.14 -1.89
CA GLN A 18 -15.36 -15.87 -3.28
C GLN A 18 -16.71 -15.15 -3.39
N VAL A 19 -17.78 -15.73 -2.82
CA VAL A 19 -19.14 -15.16 -2.90
C VAL A 19 -19.17 -13.76 -2.27
N VAL A 20 -18.46 -13.56 -1.16
CA VAL A 20 -18.38 -12.26 -0.46
C VAL A 20 -17.72 -11.21 -1.36
N LEU A 21 -16.60 -11.54 -1.98
CA LEU A 21 -15.82 -10.61 -2.79
C LEU A 21 -16.49 -10.33 -4.17
N GLU A 22 -17.07 -11.36 -4.80
CA GLU A 22 -17.81 -11.18 -6.05
C GLU A 22 -19.02 -10.25 -5.86
N ARG A 23 -19.72 -10.31 -4.71
CA ARG A 23 -20.79 -9.37 -4.37
C ARG A 23 -20.31 -7.91 -4.22
N GLN A 24 -19.03 -7.71 -3.93
CA GLN A 24 -18.41 -6.38 -3.90
C GLN A 24 -17.90 -5.93 -5.28
N GLY A 25 -18.10 -6.74 -6.33
CA GLY A 25 -17.72 -6.42 -7.72
C GLY A 25 -16.25 -6.74 -8.04
N PHE A 26 -15.57 -7.56 -7.24
CA PHE A 26 -14.21 -8.02 -7.51
C PHE A 26 -14.24 -9.27 -8.43
N ASN A 27 -13.19 -9.42 -9.24
CA ASN A 27 -12.94 -10.65 -9.98
C ASN A 27 -12.08 -11.58 -9.11
N VAL A 28 -12.55 -12.80 -8.86
CA VAL A 28 -11.93 -13.70 -7.87
C VAL A 28 -11.34 -14.93 -8.54
N HIS A 29 -10.08 -15.18 -8.25
CA HIS A 29 -9.33 -16.37 -8.64
C HIS A 29 -9.10 -17.24 -7.40
N LEU A 30 -9.13 -18.56 -7.57
CA LEU A 30 -8.99 -19.51 -6.49
C LEU A 30 -7.77 -20.39 -6.70
N ALA A 31 -7.08 -20.71 -5.62
CA ALA A 31 -6.02 -21.70 -5.57
C ALA A 31 -6.12 -22.51 -4.27
N SER A 32 -5.82 -23.80 -4.33
CA SER A 32 -5.86 -24.69 -3.18
C SER A 32 -4.53 -24.81 -2.41
N ASP A 33 -3.46 -24.31 -3.02
CA ASP A 33 -2.12 -24.27 -2.42
C ASP A 33 -1.25 -23.20 -3.09
N GLY A 34 -0.03 -23.01 -2.58
CA GLY A 34 0.91 -22.02 -3.09
C GLY A 34 1.40 -22.33 -4.52
N LEU A 35 1.49 -23.60 -4.93
CA LEU A 35 1.90 -23.96 -6.29
C LEU A 35 0.84 -23.58 -7.34
N GLU A 36 -0.42 -23.83 -7.03
CA GLU A 36 -1.54 -23.42 -7.88
C GLU A 36 -1.61 -21.90 -7.93
N ALA A 37 -1.42 -21.22 -6.80
CA ALA A 37 -1.40 -19.77 -6.70
C ALA A 37 -0.33 -19.13 -7.59
N LEU A 38 0.89 -19.65 -7.62
CA LEU A 38 1.96 -19.16 -8.49
C LEU A 38 1.58 -19.29 -9.97
N ARG A 39 0.95 -20.42 -10.39
CA ARG A 39 0.47 -20.59 -11.78
C ARG A 39 -0.60 -19.58 -12.17
N VAL A 40 -1.47 -19.22 -11.24
CA VAL A 40 -2.50 -18.18 -11.48
C VAL A 40 -1.84 -16.83 -11.68
N ILE A 41 -0.85 -16.48 -10.86
CA ILE A 41 -0.13 -15.20 -10.93
C ILE A 41 0.66 -15.06 -12.24
N ASP A 42 1.20 -16.17 -12.77
CA ASP A 42 1.89 -16.18 -14.06
C ASP A 42 0.94 -15.87 -15.25
N GLN A 43 -0.35 -16.12 -15.11
CA GLN A 43 -1.34 -15.98 -16.17
C GLN A 43 -2.20 -14.73 -16.06
N VAL A 44 -2.39 -14.21 -14.82
CA VAL A 44 -3.31 -13.11 -14.55
C VAL A 44 -2.64 -12.12 -13.61
N LYS A 45 -2.71 -10.83 -13.94
CA LYS A 45 -2.30 -9.78 -13.02
C LYS A 45 -3.24 -9.79 -11.80
N ILE A 46 -2.72 -10.11 -10.63
CA ILE A 46 -3.43 -10.10 -9.35
C ILE A 46 -3.11 -8.80 -8.61
N ASP A 47 -4.12 -8.17 -8.03
CA ASP A 47 -4.01 -6.91 -7.27
C ASP A 47 -3.91 -7.14 -5.76
N LEU A 48 -4.43 -8.28 -5.25
CA LEU A 48 -4.39 -8.68 -3.85
C LEU A 48 -4.42 -10.20 -3.74
N ALA A 49 -3.54 -10.79 -2.95
CA ALA A 49 -3.60 -12.18 -2.55
C ALA A 49 -4.09 -12.31 -1.10
N ILE A 50 -5.06 -13.20 -0.86
CA ILE A 50 -5.56 -13.59 0.45
C ILE A 50 -5.11 -15.03 0.66
N VAL A 51 -4.27 -15.25 1.68
CA VAL A 51 -3.46 -16.47 1.79
C VAL A 51 -3.63 -17.10 3.18
N ASP A 52 -4.04 -18.37 3.22
CA ASP A 52 -3.93 -19.14 4.46
C ASP A 52 -2.48 -19.54 4.71
N ILE A 53 -2.11 -19.65 5.99
CA ILE A 53 -0.77 -20.11 6.37
C ILE A 53 -0.65 -21.63 6.18
N MET A 54 -1.66 -22.37 6.64
CA MET A 54 -1.60 -23.82 6.78
C MET A 54 -2.10 -24.50 5.52
N MET A 55 -1.25 -24.64 4.53
CA MET A 55 -1.59 -25.30 3.25
C MET A 55 -0.60 -26.41 2.93
N PRO A 56 -1.01 -27.43 2.17
CA PRO A 56 -0.11 -28.46 1.69
C PRO A 56 0.87 -27.92 0.63
N ASN A 57 1.94 -28.66 0.37
CA ASN A 57 2.99 -28.38 -0.61
C ASN A 57 3.82 -27.13 -0.25
N ILE A 58 3.33 -25.94 -0.57
CA ILE A 58 3.92 -24.64 -0.24
C ILE A 58 3.00 -23.93 0.73
N ASP A 59 3.49 -23.66 1.95
CA ASP A 59 2.74 -22.93 2.97
C ASP A 59 2.65 -21.40 2.63
N GLY A 60 1.79 -20.69 3.35
CA GLY A 60 1.57 -19.26 3.10
C GLY A 60 2.82 -18.39 3.30
N TYR A 61 3.72 -18.79 4.19
CA TYR A 61 4.97 -18.06 4.41
C TYR A 61 5.96 -18.26 3.26
N GLU A 62 6.13 -19.52 2.82
CA GLU A 62 7.01 -19.85 1.71
C GLU A 62 6.50 -19.25 0.39
N PHE A 63 5.19 -19.30 0.16
CA PHE A 63 4.55 -18.63 -0.97
C PHE A 63 4.84 -17.11 -0.96
N THR A 64 4.61 -16.44 0.18
CA THR A 64 4.87 -15.00 0.30
C THR A 64 6.33 -14.65 0.09
N LYS A 65 7.24 -15.44 0.66
CA LYS A 65 8.68 -15.28 0.46
C LYS A 65 9.05 -15.40 -1.02
N THR A 66 8.53 -16.41 -1.72
CA THR A 66 8.76 -16.61 -3.16
C THR A 66 8.30 -15.39 -3.98
N LEU A 67 7.15 -14.81 -3.62
CA LEU A 67 6.68 -13.57 -4.26
C LEU A 67 7.66 -12.41 -4.05
N ARG A 68 8.14 -12.21 -2.83
CA ARG A 68 9.06 -11.10 -2.50
C ARG A 68 10.45 -11.29 -3.13
N ASP A 69 10.95 -12.51 -3.16
CA ASP A 69 12.22 -12.84 -3.83
C ASP A 69 12.15 -12.57 -5.35
N GLY A 70 10.96 -12.72 -5.94
CA GLY A 70 10.65 -12.33 -7.34
C GLY A 70 10.38 -10.84 -7.55
N ASN A 71 10.60 -9.97 -6.54
CA ASN A 71 10.25 -8.54 -6.56
C ASN A 71 8.77 -8.25 -6.90
N ALA A 72 7.87 -9.17 -6.58
CA ALA A 72 6.43 -8.96 -6.77
C ALA A 72 5.88 -7.96 -5.74
N ASP A 73 5.37 -6.84 -6.23
CA ASP A 73 4.73 -5.78 -5.41
C ASP A 73 3.23 -6.08 -5.16
N LEU A 74 2.91 -7.38 -5.06
CA LEU A 74 1.56 -7.87 -4.82
C LEU A 74 1.23 -7.74 -3.33
N SER A 75 0.13 -7.05 -3.00
CA SER A 75 -0.36 -6.98 -1.62
C SER A 75 -0.81 -8.35 -1.13
N VAL A 76 -0.41 -8.74 0.09
CA VAL A 76 -0.73 -10.03 0.70
C VAL A 76 -1.44 -9.82 2.04
N LEU A 77 -2.71 -10.29 2.13
CA LEU A 77 -3.44 -10.47 3.38
C LEU A 77 -3.31 -11.93 3.82
N MET A 78 -2.65 -12.15 4.95
CA MET A 78 -2.53 -13.49 5.51
C MET A 78 -3.68 -13.75 6.48
N ILE A 79 -4.35 -14.91 6.34
CA ILE A 79 -5.42 -15.36 7.24
C ILE A 79 -5.00 -16.67 7.88
N SER A 80 -5.15 -16.81 9.20
CA SER A 80 -4.70 -18.02 9.88
C SER A 80 -5.49 -18.33 11.14
N ALA A 81 -5.56 -19.62 11.48
CA ALA A 81 -6.00 -20.08 12.79
C ALA A 81 -4.96 -19.82 13.91
N LYS A 82 -3.73 -19.44 13.55
CA LYS A 82 -2.65 -19.14 14.50
C LYS A 82 -2.80 -17.71 15.00
N ASP A 83 -2.93 -17.55 16.31
CA ASP A 83 -3.10 -16.24 16.97
C ASP A 83 -1.88 -15.82 17.80
N MET A 84 -0.77 -16.57 17.74
CA MET A 84 0.41 -16.22 18.51
C MET A 84 1.14 -15.01 17.92
N VAL A 85 1.62 -14.13 18.81
CA VAL A 85 2.40 -12.93 18.42
C VAL A 85 3.60 -13.30 17.56
N GLU A 86 4.20 -14.47 17.80
CA GLU A 86 5.34 -14.99 17.03
C GLU A 86 4.97 -15.32 15.59
N ASP A 87 3.80 -15.90 15.33
CA ASP A 87 3.32 -16.20 13.98
C ASP A 87 3.07 -14.92 13.18
N ARG A 88 2.49 -13.88 13.81
CA ARG A 88 2.31 -12.56 13.20
C ARG A 88 3.65 -11.91 12.87
N LYS A 89 4.61 -11.92 13.81
CA LYS A 89 5.96 -11.39 13.59
C LYS A 89 6.64 -12.10 12.41
N LYS A 90 6.56 -13.44 12.35
CA LYS A 90 7.09 -14.22 11.23
C LYS A 90 6.45 -13.79 9.91
N GLY A 91 5.13 -13.61 9.87
CA GLY A 91 4.42 -13.11 8.68
C GLY A 91 4.96 -11.78 8.18
N PHE A 92 5.08 -10.78 9.07
CA PHE A 92 5.63 -9.48 8.69
C PHE A 92 7.10 -9.54 8.25
N MET A 93 7.91 -10.44 8.84
CA MET A 93 9.31 -10.64 8.42
C MET A 93 9.43 -11.23 7.01
N VAL A 94 8.48 -12.05 6.55
CA VAL A 94 8.46 -12.57 5.17
C VAL A 94 7.80 -11.61 4.19
N GLY A 95 7.26 -10.46 4.66
CA GLY A 95 6.78 -9.37 3.83
C GLY A 95 5.29 -9.39 3.52
N ILE A 96 4.43 -9.89 4.44
CA ILE A 96 2.98 -9.66 4.32
C ILE A 96 2.64 -8.20 4.61
N ASP A 97 1.53 -7.75 4.04
CA ASP A 97 1.04 -6.38 4.23
C ASP A 97 0.01 -6.26 5.35
N ASP A 98 -0.68 -7.37 5.66
CA ASP A 98 -1.66 -7.41 6.74
C ASP A 98 -1.92 -8.86 7.21
N TYR A 99 -2.52 -8.99 8.40
CA TYR A 99 -2.75 -10.29 9.04
C TYR A 99 -4.11 -10.33 9.72
N MET A 100 -4.84 -11.43 9.56
CA MET A 100 -6.15 -11.65 10.14
C MET A 100 -6.27 -13.06 10.75
N THR A 101 -6.99 -13.20 11.85
CA THR A 101 -7.17 -14.50 12.51
C THR A 101 -8.52 -15.15 12.15
N LYS A 102 -8.53 -16.48 12.07
CA LYS A 102 -9.78 -17.26 12.03
C LYS A 102 -10.36 -17.39 13.46
N PRO A 103 -11.69 -17.29 13.68
CA PRO A 103 -12.75 -17.24 12.67
C PRO A 103 -12.82 -15.88 11.96
N ILE A 104 -13.15 -15.90 10.67
CA ILE A 104 -13.20 -14.70 9.82
C ILE A 104 -14.51 -13.94 10.10
N ASP A 105 -14.40 -12.73 10.65
CA ASP A 105 -15.49 -11.77 10.60
C ASP A 105 -15.56 -11.12 9.22
N ILE A 106 -16.70 -11.22 8.55
CA ILE A 106 -16.83 -10.77 7.15
C ILE A 106 -16.76 -9.24 7.02
N GLU A 107 -17.26 -8.50 8.00
CA GLU A 107 -17.19 -7.04 7.96
C GLU A 107 -15.76 -6.56 8.14
N GLU A 108 -15.05 -7.10 9.13
CA GLU A 108 -13.63 -6.83 9.36
C GLU A 108 -12.78 -7.22 8.14
N PHE A 109 -13.00 -8.41 7.59
CA PHE A 109 -12.32 -8.90 6.38
C PHE A 109 -12.46 -7.92 5.21
N LEU A 110 -13.67 -7.43 4.93
CA LEU A 110 -13.90 -6.46 3.87
C LEU A 110 -13.21 -5.11 4.12
N LEU A 111 -13.06 -4.70 5.39
CA LEU A 111 -12.30 -3.49 5.74
C LEU A 111 -10.81 -3.67 5.44
N HIS A 112 -10.20 -4.81 5.79
CA HIS A 112 -8.82 -5.15 5.47
C HIS A 112 -8.58 -5.17 3.96
N VAL A 113 -9.43 -5.88 3.20
CA VAL A 113 -9.37 -5.93 1.74
C VAL A 113 -9.41 -4.53 1.11
N LYS A 114 -10.38 -3.68 1.52
CA LYS A 114 -10.49 -2.31 1.01
C LYS A 114 -9.28 -1.45 1.36
N ALA A 115 -8.72 -1.63 2.56
CA ALA A 115 -7.53 -0.90 3.00
C ALA A 115 -6.30 -1.28 2.18
N LEU A 116 -6.08 -2.58 1.92
CA LEU A 116 -4.96 -3.08 1.12
C LEU A 116 -5.08 -2.67 -0.35
N LEU A 117 -6.26 -2.83 -0.96
CA LEU A 117 -6.49 -2.40 -2.34
C LEU A 117 -6.30 -0.89 -2.52
N ARG A 118 -6.66 -0.08 -1.53
CA ARG A 118 -6.39 1.36 -1.56
C ARG A 118 -4.90 1.64 -1.52
N ARG A 119 -4.11 0.91 -0.71
CA ARG A 119 -2.64 1.01 -0.69
C ARG A 119 -2.04 0.54 -2.00
N ALA A 120 -2.49 -0.61 -2.54
CA ALA A 120 -2.05 -1.14 -3.82
C ALA A 120 -2.35 -0.17 -5.00
N LYS A 121 -3.54 0.43 -5.04
CA LYS A 121 -3.86 1.46 -6.05
C LYS A 121 -2.95 2.68 -5.97
N ILE A 122 -2.58 3.09 -4.76
CA ILE A 122 -1.65 4.21 -4.55
C ILE A 122 -0.24 3.81 -5.02
N ASN A 123 0.15 2.55 -4.85
CA ASN A 123 1.45 2.04 -5.32
C ASN A 123 1.45 1.75 -6.83
N ASP A 124 0.31 1.35 -7.42
CA ASP A 124 0.17 1.09 -8.88
C ASP A 124 0.01 2.41 -9.67
N GLU A 125 -0.50 3.45 -9.03
CA GLU A 125 -0.45 4.82 -9.57
C GLU A 125 0.93 5.42 -9.30
N LYS A 126 1.95 4.96 -10.04
CA LYS A 126 3.31 5.55 -10.07
C LYS A 126 3.28 7.04 -10.40
N LYS A 127 2.12 7.55 -10.78
CA LYS A 127 1.87 8.95 -11.11
C LYS A 127 0.65 9.48 -10.36
N ILE A 128 0.81 10.63 -9.74
CA ILE A 128 -0.30 11.41 -9.17
C ILE A 128 -0.57 12.58 -10.12
N ILE A 129 -1.81 12.71 -10.58
CA ILE A 129 -2.24 13.82 -11.45
C ILE A 129 -3.17 14.73 -10.66
N ILE A 130 -2.85 16.03 -10.64
CA ILE A 130 -3.64 17.06 -9.96
C ILE A 130 -3.68 18.29 -10.88
N GLY A 131 -4.80 18.49 -11.60
CA GLY A 131 -4.87 19.50 -12.65
C GLY A 131 -3.77 19.28 -13.70
N ASP A 132 -2.93 20.27 -13.94
CA ASP A 132 -1.82 20.21 -14.90
C ASP A 132 -0.52 19.65 -14.29
N VAL A 133 -0.54 19.24 -13.02
CA VAL A 133 0.61 18.68 -12.31
C VAL A 133 0.62 17.17 -12.39
N VAL A 134 1.74 16.58 -12.84
CA VAL A 134 2.02 15.15 -12.82
C VAL A 134 3.22 14.89 -11.92
N VAL A 135 3.02 14.11 -10.87
CA VAL A 135 4.08 13.64 -9.95
C VAL A 135 4.38 12.20 -10.29
N ASP A 136 5.58 11.90 -10.75
CA ASP A 136 5.98 10.58 -11.25
C ASP A 136 7.02 9.93 -10.31
N SER A 137 6.66 8.81 -9.70
CA SER A 137 7.51 8.13 -8.70
C SER A 137 8.66 7.35 -9.31
N ASP A 138 8.56 6.91 -10.56
CA ASP A 138 9.64 6.16 -11.21
C ASP A 138 10.83 7.07 -11.55
N SER A 139 10.54 8.31 -11.92
CA SER A 139 11.56 9.30 -12.30
C SER A 139 11.88 10.31 -11.18
N LEU A 140 11.18 10.27 -10.05
CA LEU A 140 11.25 11.25 -8.96
C LEU A 140 11.02 12.70 -9.46
N THR A 141 10.09 12.85 -10.38
CA THR A 141 9.83 14.14 -11.05
C THR A 141 8.46 14.71 -10.73
N VAL A 142 8.39 16.04 -10.83
CA VAL A 142 7.13 16.78 -10.85
C VAL A 142 7.10 17.61 -12.12
N THR A 143 6.10 17.39 -12.95
CA THR A 143 5.90 18.09 -14.21
C THR A 143 4.66 18.98 -14.12
N LYS A 144 4.76 20.25 -14.59
CA LYS A 144 3.64 21.16 -14.76
C LYS A 144 3.80 21.92 -16.06
N ASN A 145 2.74 21.97 -16.90
CA ASN A 145 2.74 22.66 -18.19
C ASN A 145 3.93 22.26 -19.11
N GLY A 146 4.37 21.01 -19.04
CA GLY A 146 5.50 20.49 -19.81
C GLY A 146 6.89 20.77 -19.21
N GLU A 147 6.99 21.56 -18.15
CA GLU A 147 8.23 21.78 -17.42
C GLU A 147 8.40 20.71 -16.34
N THR A 148 9.50 19.96 -16.41
CA THR A 148 9.79 18.85 -15.49
C THR A 148 10.91 19.24 -14.52
N GLN A 149 10.67 18.99 -13.23
CA GLN A 149 11.65 19.17 -12.16
C GLN A 149 11.94 17.81 -11.50
N VAL A 150 13.23 17.46 -11.41
CA VAL A 150 13.69 16.32 -10.60
C VAL A 150 13.84 16.77 -9.14
N LEU A 151 13.28 16.03 -8.22
CA LEU A 151 13.39 16.35 -6.80
C LEU A 151 14.45 15.45 -6.12
N PRO A 152 15.14 15.96 -5.08
CA PRO A 152 15.90 15.10 -4.18
C PRO A 152 15.00 14.01 -3.59
N GLN A 153 15.50 12.79 -3.48
CA GLN A 153 14.70 11.61 -3.12
C GLN A 153 13.82 11.82 -1.87
N LYS A 154 14.35 12.37 -0.79
CA LYS A 154 13.57 12.58 0.45
C LYS A 154 12.49 13.66 0.30
N GLU A 155 12.75 14.70 -0.48
CA GLU A 155 11.74 15.73 -0.82
C GLU A 155 10.63 15.12 -1.68
N PHE A 156 11.01 14.31 -2.67
CA PHE A 156 10.05 13.62 -3.52
C PHE A 156 9.15 12.66 -2.71
N LEU A 157 9.74 11.76 -1.92
CA LEU A 157 8.98 10.81 -1.10
C LEU A 157 8.02 11.49 -0.13
N LEU A 158 8.46 12.61 0.49
CA LEU A 158 7.63 13.40 1.39
C LEU A 158 6.44 14.03 0.66
N LEU A 159 6.67 14.64 -0.50
CA LEU A 159 5.62 15.22 -1.33
C LEU A 159 4.65 14.14 -1.84
N PHE A 160 5.18 13.06 -2.40
CA PHE A 160 4.40 11.94 -2.94
C PHE A 160 3.50 11.32 -1.86
N LYS A 161 4.04 11.09 -0.65
CA LYS A 161 3.27 10.60 0.49
C LYS A 161 2.09 11.50 0.85
N LEU A 162 2.33 12.81 0.95
CA LEU A 162 1.28 13.77 1.29
C LEU A 162 0.21 13.86 0.19
N LEU A 163 0.61 13.86 -1.08
CA LEU A 163 -0.29 13.94 -2.22
C LEU A 163 -1.09 12.64 -2.45
N SER A 164 -0.54 11.50 -2.05
CA SER A 164 -1.24 10.21 -2.11
C SER A 164 -2.43 10.15 -1.14
N TYR A 165 -2.41 10.97 -0.08
CA TYR A 165 -3.47 11.00 0.94
C TYR A 165 -3.93 12.44 1.21
N PRO A 166 -4.65 13.08 0.27
CA PRO A 166 -5.15 14.44 0.45
C PRO A 166 -6.00 14.55 1.72
N ASP A 167 -5.91 15.68 2.38
CA ASP A 167 -6.61 16.04 3.62
C ASP A 167 -6.26 15.19 4.86
N LYS A 168 -5.49 14.10 4.70
CA LYS A 168 -5.01 13.30 5.83
C LYS A 168 -3.86 14.03 6.54
N ILE A 169 -3.97 14.13 7.86
CA ILE A 169 -2.91 14.69 8.70
C ILE A 169 -1.91 13.58 9.01
N PHE A 170 -0.62 13.85 8.75
CA PHE A 170 0.51 13.02 9.15
C PHE A 170 1.29 13.73 10.24
N THR A 171 1.61 13.03 11.33
CA THR A 171 2.49 13.58 12.36
C THR A 171 3.93 13.65 11.84
N ARG A 172 4.76 14.51 12.47
CA ARG A 172 6.19 14.60 12.11
C ARG A 172 6.91 13.28 12.33
N ILE A 173 6.57 12.56 13.39
CA ILE A 173 7.13 11.24 13.71
C ILE A 173 6.75 10.23 12.62
N GLN A 174 5.48 10.13 12.25
CA GLN A 174 5.04 9.24 11.16
C GLN A 174 5.77 9.51 9.85
N LEU A 175 5.92 10.78 9.46
CA LEU A 175 6.66 11.14 8.25
C LEU A 175 8.16 10.84 8.36
N MET A 176 8.74 11.01 9.55
CA MET A 176 10.13 10.68 9.81
C MET A 176 10.37 9.18 9.67
N ASP A 177 9.60 8.36 10.37
CA ASP A 177 9.73 6.91 10.37
C ASP A 177 9.54 6.31 8.98
N GLU A 178 8.51 6.77 8.24
CA GLU A 178 8.21 6.23 6.91
C GLU A 178 9.24 6.62 5.84
N ILE A 179 9.84 7.81 5.93
CA ILE A 179 10.69 8.34 4.86
C ILE A 179 12.18 8.21 5.17
N TRP A 180 12.57 8.33 6.43
CA TRP A 180 13.97 8.23 6.86
C TRP A 180 14.30 6.90 7.55
N GLY A 181 13.29 6.18 8.06
CA GLY A 181 13.43 4.93 8.81
C GLY A 181 13.57 5.17 10.31
N MET A 182 13.26 4.12 11.10
CA MET A 182 13.29 4.19 12.57
C MET A 182 14.70 4.37 13.16
N ASP A 183 15.75 3.94 12.44
CA ASP A 183 17.14 3.98 12.89
C ASP A 183 17.88 5.27 12.46
N CYS A 184 17.14 6.32 12.09
CA CYS A 184 17.74 7.55 11.60
C CYS A 184 18.20 8.43 12.79
N ASP A 185 19.50 8.78 12.83
CA ASP A 185 20.11 9.65 13.86
C ASP A 185 19.62 11.12 13.81
N THR A 186 18.81 11.48 12.79
CA THR A 186 18.29 12.85 12.63
C THR A 186 16.91 12.99 13.26
N GLY A 187 16.69 14.10 13.99
CA GLY A 187 15.42 14.39 14.66
C GLY A 187 14.28 14.73 13.67
N TRP A 188 13.06 14.72 14.19
CA TRP A 188 11.82 15.05 13.44
C TRP A 188 11.83 16.49 12.86
N GLU A 189 12.72 17.37 13.31
CA GLU A 189 12.96 18.71 12.77
C GLU A 189 13.36 18.67 11.29
N THR A 190 14.00 17.57 10.86
CA THR A 190 14.37 17.32 9.45
C THR A 190 13.16 17.39 8.53
N VAL A 191 12.03 16.83 8.95
CA VAL A 191 10.77 16.90 8.20
C VAL A 191 10.37 18.36 7.97
N THR A 192 10.48 19.20 9.00
CA THR A 192 10.12 20.63 8.90
C THR A 192 10.96 21.37 7.88
N VAL A 193 12.26 21.08 7.83
CA VAL A 193 13.18 21.69 6.84
C VAL A 193 12.80 21.27 5.41
N HIS A 194 12.50 20.00 5.20
CA HIS A 194 12.09 19.50 3.86
C HIS A 194 10.72 20.05 3.44
N ILE A 195 9.77 20.19 4.36
CA ILE A 195 8.48 20.86 4.08
C ILE A 195 8.70 22.31 3.67
N ALA A 196 9.58 23.04 4.36
CA ALA A 196 9.88 24.43 3.98
C ALA A 196 10.50 24.53 2.57
N ARG A 197 11.39 23.59 2.21
CA ARG A 197 11.97 23.51 0.87
C ARG A 197 10.92 23.20 -0.20
N LEU A 198 10.03 22.25 0.06
CA LEU A 198 8.93 21.93 -0.86
C LEU A 198 7.99 23.12 -1.05
N ARG A 199 7.60 23.83 0.01
CA ARG A 199 6.78 25.04 -0.08
C ARG A 199 7.43 26.14 -0.93
N LYS A 200 8.73 26.36 -0.73
CA LYS A 200 9.49 27.33 -1.51
C LYS A 200 9.57 26.92 -2.99
N ARG A 201 9.77 25.63 -3.27
CA ARG A 201 9.87 25.07 -4.63
C ARG A 201 8.57 25.20 -5.42
N PHE A 202 7.45 24.97 -4.77
CA PHE A 202 6.11 25.02 -5.36
C PHE A 202 5.34 26.31 -5.01
N GLU A 203 6.06 27.37 -4.64
CA GLU A 203 5.46 28.68 -4.38
C GLU A 203 4.71 29.18 -5.61
N GLY A 204 3.47 29.63 -5.42
CA GLY A 204 2.61 30.12 -6.51
C GLY A 204 1.84 29.01 -7.27
N TRP A 205 2.07 27.73 -6.94
CA TRP A 205 1.26 26.65 -7.50
C TRP A 205 -0.12 26.63 -6.83
N GLN A 206 -1.17 26.51 -7.64
CA GLN A 206 -2.56 26.55 -7.14
C GLN A 206 -3.17 25.14 -7.00
N GLU A 207 -2.53 24.11 -7.56
CA GLU A 207 -3.07 22.76 -7.63
C GLU A 207 -3.09 22.05 -6.30
N PHE A 208 -2.15 22.37 -5.43
CA PHE A 208 -2.09 21.83 -4.06
C PHE A 208 -1.38 22.78 -3.09
N GLU A 209 -1.69 22.63 -1.83
CA GLU A 209 -1.06 23.37 -0.73
C GLU A 209 -0.64 22.42 0.40
N ILE A 210 0.61 22.55 0.88
CA ILE A 210 1.08 21.83 2.07
C ILE A 210 0.77 22.67 3.30
N GLN A 211 -0.20 22.23 4.11
CA GLN A 211 -0.65 22.93 5.30
C GLN A 211 -0.02 22.36 6.57
N SER A 212 0.37 23.24 7.52
CA SER A 212 0.76 22.86 8.87
C SER A 212 -0.47 22.81 9.78
N ILE A 213 -0.62 21.70 10.50
CA ILE A 213 -1.62 21.59 11.55
C ILE A 213 -0.92 21.74 12.89
N ARG A 214 -1.23 22.84 13.59
CA ARG A 214 -0.56 23.21 14.84
C ARG A 214 -0.58 22.08 15.86
N GLY A 215 0.58 21.73 16.39
CA GLY A 215 0.75 20.67 17.39
C GLY A 215 0.71 19.24 16.85
N LEU A 216 0.30 19.03 15.57
CA LEU A 216 0.16 17.70 14.99
C LEU A 216 1.20 17.40 13.89
N GLY A 217 1.16 18.11 12.79
CA GLY A 217 2.04 17.78 11.66
C GLY A 217 1.62 18.51 10.38
N TYR A 218 1.55 17.75 9.29
CA TYR A 218 1.31 18.29 7.95
C TYR A 218 0.23 17.52 7.20
N LYS A 219 -0.46 18.20 6.30
CA LYS A 219 -1.35 17.63 5.29
C LYS A 219 -1.20 18.36 3.97
N VAL A 220 -1.65 17.74 2.88
CA VAL A 220 -1.86 18.42 1.60
C VAL A 220 -3.35 18.58 1.37
N VAL A 221 -3.72 19.76 0.87
CA VAL A 221 -5.04 20.04 0.35
C VAL A 221 -4.91 20.19 -1.16
N LYS A 222 -5.73 19.42 -1.91
CA LYS A 222 -5.85 19.61 -3.37
C LYS A 222 -6.87 20.70 -3.63
N SER A 223 -6.57 21.63 -4.55
CA SER A 223 -7.56 22.61 -4.98
C SER A 223 -8.71 21.90 -5.68
N LYS A 224 -9.93 22.26 -5.33
CA LYS A 224 -11.12 21.81 -6.05
C LYS A 224 -11.18 22.62 -7.35
N TRP A 225 -10.81 21.98 -8.45
CA TRP A 225 -11.16 22.50 -9.75
C TRP A 225 -12.65 22.25 -9.99
N ASN A 226 -13.42 23.30 -10.18
CA ASN A 226 -14.79 23.22 -10.71
C ASN A 226 -14.72 22.93 -12.21
#